data_6774bae0039100f6d23fb2a086065fd6
#
_entry.id   6774bae0039100f6d23fb2a086065fd6
#
_cell.length_a   1.000
_cell.length_b   1.000
_cell.length_c   1.000
_cell.angle_alpha   90.00
_cell.angle_beta   90.00
_cell.angle_gamma   90.00
#
_symmetry.space_group_name_H-M   'P 1'
#
loop_
_entity.id
_entity.type
_entity.pdbx_description
1 polymer ?
#
loop_
_entity_poly.entity_id
_entity_poly.type
_entity_poly.pdbx_seq_one_letter_code
_entity_poly.pdbx_strand_id
1 'polypeptide(L)'
;MNDQSKKFLNSIKPIEPFNVSKLPPEPSYSDLYSWVAHPEVDGYHQIVPKGENAISKSMKDIDVFFIHPTGFFGKNWNGPVDRNHACFQRSEIYMASQASSFYESCNIYAPEYRQATYYCF
;
A
#
# COMPACT_ATOMS: atom_id res chain seq x y z
N MET A 1 16.20 -14.51 -15.53
CA MET A 1 15.49 -13.25 -15.80
C MET A 1 15.64 -12.92 -17.28
N ASN A 2 14.54 -12.67 -17.98
CA ASN A 2 14.56 -12.35 -19.41
C ASN A 2 15.06 -10.91 -19.67
N ASP A 3 15.38 -10.57 -20.93
CA ASP A 3 15.94 -9.26 -21.28
C ASP A 3 14.97 -8.10 -21.02
N GLN A 4 13.67 -8.34 -21.13
CA GLN A 4 12.65 -7.33 -20.85
C GLN A 4 12.61 -6.99 -19.35
N SER A 5 12.67 -8.00 -18.47
CA SER A 5 12.75 -7.79 -17.04
C SER A 5 14.01 -7.05 -16.62
N LYS A 6 15.17 -7.36 -17.23
CA LYS A 6 16.43 -6.64 -16.98
C LYS A 6 16.32 -5.17 -17.40
N LYS A 7 15.76 -4.89 -18.57
CA LYS A 7 15.54 -3.51 -19.04
C LYS A 7 14.62 -2.74 -18.10
N PHE A 8 13.54 -3.37 -17.64
CA PHE A 8 12.62 -2.77 -16.68
C PHE A 8 13.33 -2.43 -15.36
N LEU A 9 14.03 -3.39 -14.74
CA LEU A 9 14.75 -3.15 -13.49
C LEU A 9 15.79 -2.03 -13.64
N ASN A 10 16.55 -2.03 -14.74
CA ASN A 10 17.51 -0.97 -15.01
C ASN A 10 16.85 0.42 -15.17
N SER A 11 15.62 0.47 -15.68
CA SER A 11 14.88 1.73 -15.84
C SER A 11 14.44 2.37 -14.52
N ILE A 12 14.30 1.58 -13.45
CA ILE A 12 13.90 2.01 -12.11
C ILE A 12 15.04 1.96 -11.09
N LYS A 13 16.26 1.65 -11.54
CA LYS A 13 17.45 1.60 -10.70
C LYS A 13 17.68 2.97 -10.03
N PRO A 14 17.89 3.01 -8.70
CA PRO A 14 18.24 4.25 -8.02
C PRO A 14 19.48 4.90 -8.62
N ILE A 15 19.41 6.22 -8.82
CA ILE A 15 20.46 7.00 -9.47
C ILE A 15 21.64 7.23 -8.52
N GLU A 16 21.33 7.39 -7.24
CA GLU A 16 22.33 7.72 -6.21
C GLU A 16 22.45 6.60 -5.16
N PRO A 17 23.58 6.50 -4.45
CA PRO A 17 23.70 5.63 -3.28
C PRO A 17 22.62 5.95 -2.24
N PHE A 18 22.24 4.91 -1.46
CA PHE A 18 21.30 5.10 -0.36
C PHE A 18 21.83 6.13 0.65
N ASN A 19 20.98 7.05 1.03
CA ASN A 19 21.31 8.08 2.01
C ASN A 19 20.09 8.34 2.93
N VAL A 20 20.25 8.07 4.21
CA VAL A 20 19.20 8.27 5.24
C VAL A 20 18.68 9.71 5.26
N SER A 21 19.52 10.72 4.99
CA SER A 21 19.08 12.12 4.97
C SER A 21 18.14 12.48 3.80
N LYS A 22 18.02 11.59 2.81
CA LYS A 22 17.15 11.73 1.63
C LYS A 22 15.87 10.90 1.72
N LEU A 23 15.61 10.28 2.85
CA LEU A 23 14.37 9.56 3.05
C LEU A 23 13.17 10.52 3.02
N PRO A 24 12.04 10.10 2.43
CA PRO A 24 10.78 10.84 2.57
C PRO A 24 10.41 11.03 4.05
N PRO A 25 9.58 12.04 4.38
CA PRO A 25 9.06 12.21 5.73
C PRO A 25 8.42 10.92 6.27
N GLU A 26 8.49 10.73 7.58
CA GLU A 26 7.82 9.61 8.24
C GLU A 26 6.31 9.81 8.24
N PRO A 27 5.53 8.73 8.00
CA PRO A 27 4.09 8.81 8.19
C PRO A 27 3.75 8.97 9.68
N SER A 28 2.72 9.75 9.96
CA SER A 28 2.14 9.84 11.30
C SER A 28 0.91 8.95 11.38
N TYR A 29 0.98 7.82 12.07
CA TYR A 29 -0.14 6.87 12.13
C TYR A 29 -1.26 7.30 13.08
N SER A 30 -1.12 8.43 13.77
CA SER A 30 -2.23 9.13 14.41
C SER A 30 -3.10 9.90 13.42
N ASP A 31 -2.63 10.08 12.19
CA ASP A 31 -3.37 10.72 11.10
C ASP A 31 -3.92 9.65 10.15
N LEU A 32 -5.23 9.68 9.90
CA LEU A 32 -5.90 8.79 8.95
C LEU A 32 -5.37 8.92 7.52
N TYR A 33 -4.73 10.03 7.19
CA TYR A 33 -4.03 10.21 5.91
C TYR A 33 -2.93 9.18 5.68
N SER A 34 -2.32 8.67 6.74
CA SER A 34 -1.25 7.67 6.70
C SER A 34 -1.74 6.21 6.60
N TRP A 35 -3.02 6.00 6.28
CA TRP A 35 -3.63 4.69 6.15
C TRP A 35 -4.26 4.51 4.77
N VAL A 36 -3.93 3.43 4.07
CA VAL A 36 -4.62 3.00 2.84
C VAL A 36 -5.96 2.35 3.18
N ALA A 37 -5.98 1.59 4.26
CA ALA A 37 -7.19 1.01 4.83
C ALA A 37 -7.21 1.23 6.34
N HIS A 38 -8.34 1.67 6.84
CA HIS A 38 -8.61 1.86 8.26
C HIS A 38 -10.13 1.78 8.45
N PRO A 39 -10.67 1.29 9.58
CA PRO A 39 -12.11 1.23 9.80
C PRO A 39 -12.86 2.57 9.68
N GLU A 40 -12.15 3.69 9.81
CA GLU A 40 -12.71 5.05 9.71
C GLU A 40 -12.43 5.73 8.35
N VAL A 41 -11.85 4.98 7.39
CA VAL A 41 -11.53 5.48 6.05
C VAL A 41 -12.29 4.66 5.02
N ASP A 42 -13.06 5.32 4.17
CA ASP A 42 -13.68 4.66 3.02
C ASP A 42 -12.62 4.38 1.94
N GLY A 43 -12.69 3.19 1.34
CA GLY A 43 -11.71 2.81 0.34
C GLY A 43 -11.93 1.43 -0.29
N TYR A 44 -11.03 1.06 -1.17
CA TYR A 44 -11.12 -0.16 -1.96
C TYR A 44 -11.02 -1.47 -1.14
N HIS A 45 -10.56 -1.41 0.11
CA HIS A 45 -10.59 -2.55 1.03
C HIS A 45 -12.03 -2.96 1.42
N GLN A 46 -13.03 -2.11 1.16
CA GLN A 46 -14.45 -2.34 1.51
C GLN A 46 -15.23 -3.05 0.40
N ILE A 47 -14.56 -3.52 -0.65
CA ILE A 47 -15.21 -4.25 -1.73
C ILE A 47 -15.65 -5.62 -1.22
N VAL A 48 -16.93 -5.94 -1.45
CA VAL A 48 -17.51 -7.28 -1.19
C VAL A 48 -18.02 -7.87 -2.50
N PRO A 49 -18.10 -9.20 -2.62
CA PRO A 49 -18.71 -9.86 -3.77
C PRO A 49 -20.14 -9.40 -4.01
N LYS A 50 -20.57 -9.42 -5.26
CA LYS A 50 -21.93 -9.03 -5.64
C LYS A 50 -22.97 -9.94 -4.96
N GLY A 51 -23.88 -9.32 -4.20
CA GLY A 51 -24.92 -10.02 -3.45
C GLY A 51 -24.57 -10.32 -1.99
N GLU A 52 -23.32 -10.03 -1.59
CA GLU A 52 -22.87 -10.15 -0.21
C GLU A 52 -22.97 -8.79 0.49
N ASN A 53 -23.09 -8.83 1.81
CA ASN A 53 -23.05 -7.64 2.68
C ASN A 53 -22.03 -7.88 3.77
N ALA A 54 -21.13 -6.94 3.96
CA ALA A 54 -20.22 -6.99 5.10
C ALA A 54 -21.00 -6.92 6.42
N ILE A 55 -20.51 -7.63 7.43
CA ILE A 55 -20.99 -7.50 8.81
C ILE A 55 -20.83 -6.02 9.23
N SER A 56 -21.79 -5.51 10.00
CA SER A 56 -21.69 -4.16 10.56
C SER A 56 -20.36 -3.98 11.32
N LYS A 57 -19.72 -2.82 11.14
CA LYS A 57 -18.45 -2.47 11.81
C LYS A 57 -18.47 -2.76 13.31
N SER A 58 -19.60 -2.46 13.98
CA SER A 58 -19.79 -2.70 15.41
C SER A 58 -19.85 -4.18 15.82
N MET A 59 -19.91 -5.09 14.85
CA MET A 59 -19.99 -6.55 15.07
C MET A 59 -18.73 -7.28 14.61
N LYS A 60 -17.70 -6.56 14.14
CA LYS A 60 -16.44 -7.15 13.70
C LYS A 60 -15.47 -7.23 14.88
N ASP A 61 -15.24 -8.43 15.37
CA ASP A 61 -14.39 -8.71 16.55
C ASP A 61 -12.94 -9.02 16.18
N ILE A 62 -12.63 -9.10 14.87
CA ILE A 62 -11.31 -9.47 14.38
C ILE A 62 -10.70 -8.29 13.63
N ASP A 63 -9.47 -7.96 13.97
CA ASP A 63 -8.65 -6.98 13.27
C ASP A 63 -7.62 -7.68 12.39
N VAL A 64 -7.49 -7.23 11.15
CA VAL A 64 -6.46 -7.64 10.20
C VAL A 64 -5.51 -6.48 9.98
N PHE A 65 -4.25 -6.69 10.29
CA PHE A 65 -3.17 -5.76 9.93
C PHE A 65 -2.53 -6.23 8.62
N PHE A 66 -2.76 -5.49 7.54
CA PHE A 66 -2.32 -5.85 6.19
C PHE A 66 -1.15 -4.97 5.74
N ILE A 67 -0.01 -5.59 5.46
CA ILE A 67 1.15 -4.90 4.86
C ILE A 67 1.11 -5.17 3.35
N HIS A 68 0.77 -4.15 2.58
CA HIS A 68 0.71 -4.28 1.13
C HIS A 68 2.11 -4.38 0.48
N PRO A 69 2.24 -5.03 -0.69
CA PRO A 69 3.47 -5.04 -1.46
C PRO A 69 3.91 -3.63 -1.87
N THR A 70 5.19 -3.47 -2.25
CA THR A 70 5.63 -2.19 -2.82
C THR A 70 4.96 -1.92 -4.17
N GLY A 71 4.40 -0.73 -4.32
CA GLY A 71 3.92 -0.16 -5.57
C GLY A 71 4.86 0.92 -6.12
N PHE A 72 6.04 1.09 -5.52
CA PHE A 72 6.98 2.13 -5.91
C PHE A 72 7.98 1.64 -6.97
N PHE A 73 7.85 2.16 -8.19
CA PHE A 73 8.70 1.88 -9.35
C PHE A 73 9.54 3.11 -9.74
N GLY A 74 10.01 3.85 -8.76
CA GLY A 74 10.81 5.07 -8.98
C GLY A 74 12.31 4.83 -8.86
N LYS A 75 13.09 5.85 -9.27
CA LYS A 75 14.56 5.87 -9.23
C LYS A 75 15.15 6.40 -7.90
N ASN A 76 14.33 6.56 -6.90
CA ASN A 76 14.75 6.80 -5.52
C ASN A 76 14.70 5.48 -4.74
N TRP A 77 15.39 5.41 -3.63
CA TRP A 77 15.38 4.20 -2.80
C TRP A 77 14.04 3.96 -2.12
N ASN A 78 13.32 5.04 -1.77
CA ASN A 78 12.01 4.97 -1.14
C ASN A 78 11.01 5.90 -1.83
N GLY A 79 9.77 5.42 -1.91
CA GLY A 79 8.62 6.21 -2.35
C GLY A 79 8.09 7.13 -1.25
N PRO A 80 7.48 8.26 -1.62
CA PRO A 80 6.83 9.16 -0.68
C PRO A 80 5.56 8.53 -0.10
N VAL A 81 5.18 8.95 1.10
CA VAL A 81 3.84 8.74 1.65
C VAL A 81 2.98 9.91 1.18
N ASP A 82 2.41 9.77 0.00
CA ASP A 82 1.62 10.81 -0.67
C ASP A 82 0.50 10.18 -1.48
N ARG A 83 -0.75 10.52 -1.14
CA ARG A 83 -1.96 9.99 -1.80
C ARG A 83 -2.08 10.40 -3.27
N ASN A 84 -1.39 11.45 -3.71
CA ASN A 84 -1.35 11.87 -5.11
C ASN A 84 -0.28 11.14 -5.92
N HIS A 85 0.58 10.37 -5.27
CA HIS A 85 1.63 9.64 -5.95
C HIS A 85 1.14 8.29 -6.49
N ALA A 86 1.64 7.86 -7.64
CA ALA A 86 1.25 6.59 -8.28
C ALA A 86 1.49 5.34 -7.41
N CYS A 87 2.39 5.37 -6.43
CA CYS A 87 2.56 4.25 -5.51
C CYS A 87 1.33 4.07 -4.60
N PHE A 88 0.68 5.15 -4.17
CA PHE A 88 -0.56 5.08 -3.40
C PHE A 88 -1.70 4.45 -4.22
N GLN A 89 -1.87 4.86 -5.48
CA GLN A 89 -2.88 4.26 -6.36
C GLN A 89 -2.68 2.75 -6.54
N ARG A 90 -1.42 2.28 -6.55
CA ARG A 90 -1.14 0.84 -6.58
C ARG A 90 -1.44 0.16 -5.25
N SER A 91 -1.21 0.83 -4.13
CA SER A 91 -1.63 0.34 -2.82
C SER A 91 -3.15 0.14 -2.76
N GLU A 92 -3.94 1.04 -3.35
CA GLU A 92 -5.40 0.88 -3.48
C GLU A 92 -5.79 -0.36 -4.32
N ILE A 93 -5.03 -0.69 -5.37
CA ILE A 93 -5.24 -1.93 -6.14
C ILE A 93 -4.99 -3.16 -5.26
N TYR A 94 -3.97 -3.13 -4.39
CA TYR A 94 -3.73 -4.22 -3.43
C TYR A 94 -4.83 -4.33 -2.39
N MET A 95 -5.42 -3.19 -1.96
CA MET A 95 -6.60 -3.21 -1.10
C MET A 95 -7.77 -3.92 -1.79
N ALA A 96 -8.06 -3.56 -3.04
CA ALA A 96 -9.15 -4.16 -3.81
C ALA A 96 -8.96 -5.65 -4.09
N SER A 97 -7.73 -6.06 -4.42
CA SER A 97 -7.44 -7.42 -4.92
C SER A 97 -7.00 -8.42 -3.85
N GLN A 98 -6.56 -7.95 -2.69
CA GLN A 98 -6.01 -8.80 -1.63
C GLN A 98 -6.68 -8.54 -0.26
N ALA A 99 -6.63 -7.31 0.25
CA ALA A 99 -7.13 -7.00 1.58
C ALA A 99 -8.65 -7.11 1.68
N SER A 100 -9.39 -6.77 0.63
CA SER A 100 -10.86 -6.80 0.61
C SER A 100 -11.46 -8.19 0.91
N SER A 101 -10.71 -9.27 0.66
CA SER A 101 -11.14 -10.64 1.02
C SER A 101 -11.40 -10.84 2.51
N PHE A 102 -10.89 -9.98 3.37
CA PHE A 102 -11.11 -10.02 4.81
C PHE A 102 -12.23 -9.06 5.26
N TYR A 103 -12.68 -8.16 4.39
CA TYR A 103 -13.55 -7.07 4.79
C TYR A 103 -14.92 -7.52 5.29
N GLU A 104 -15.46 -8.61 4.77
CA GLU A 104 -16.78 -9.10 5.17
C GLU A 104 -16.91 -9.30 6.70
N SER A 105 -15.86 -9.84 7.33
CA SER A 105 -15.88 -10.22 8.74
C SER A 105 -14.83 -9.55 9.63
N CYS A 106 -13.88 -8.79 9.05
CA CYS A 106 -12.76 -8.19 9.78
C CYS A 106 -12.69 -6.68 9.62
N ASN A 107 -12.17 -5.99 10.63
CA ASN A 107 -11.66 -4.63 10.48
C ASN A 107 -10.28 -4.70 9.80
N ILE A 108 -10.04 -3.86 8.80
CA ILE A 108 -8.78 -3.87 8.06
C ILE A 108 -7.97 -2.62 8.38
N TYR A 109 -6.72 -2.82 8.78
CA TYR A 109 -5.73 -1.79 9.01
C TYR A 109 -4.56 -2.00 8.04
N ALA A 110 -4.35 -1.10 7.11
CA ALA A 110 -3.23 -1.11 6.18
C ALA A 110 -2.52 0.26 6.19
N PRO A 111 -1.37 0.36 6.85
CA PRO A 111 -0.63 1.62 6.90
C PRO A 111 0.02 1.93 5.56
N GLU A 112 0.10 3.20 5.19
CA GLU A 112 1.09 3.69 4.25
C GLU A 112 2.48 3.68 4.89
N TYR A 113 3.50 3.39 4.10
CA TYR A 113 4.89 3.39 4.56
C TYR A 113 5.83 3.87 3.45
N ARG A 114 7.04 4.23 3.80
CA ARG A 114 8.10 4.60 2.83
C ARG A 114 8.53 3.39 2.02
N GLN A 115 7.74 3.03 1.00
CA GLN A 115 7.93 1.83 0.19
C GLN A 115 9.31 1.80 -0.44
N ALA A 116 10.04 0.71 -0.29
CA ALA A 116 11.28 0.50 -1.04
C ALA A 116 10.98 0.39 -2.55
N THR A 117 11.88 0.89 -3.39
CA THR A 117 11.73 0.71 -4.84
C THR A 117 11.69 -0.78 -5.19
N TYR A 118 10.89 -1.14 -6.19
CA TYR A 118 10.81 -2.52 -6.69
C TYR A 118 12.18 -3.05 -7.17
N TYR A 119 13.12 -2.16 -7.46
CA TYR A 119 14.51 -2.52 -7.78
C TYR A 119 15.21 -3.32 -6.67
N CYS A 120 14.77 -3.22 -5.40
CA CYS A 120 15.37 -3.90 -4.25
C CYS A 120 15.07 -5.41 -4.20
N PHE A 121 14.16 -5.91 -5.03
CA PHE A 121 13.71 -7.30 -5.07
C PHE A 121 14.14 -8.00 -6.35
#